data_f34cf72c486e8afb64774586dfa4dcbf
#
_entry.id   f34cf72c486e8afb64774586dfa4dcbf
#
_cell.length_a   1.000
_cell.length_b   1.000
_cell.length_c   1.000
_cell.angle_alpha   90.00
_cell.angle_beta   90.00
_cell.angle_gamma   90.00
#
_symmetry.space_group_name_H-M   'P 1'
#
loop_
_entity.id
_entity.type
_entity.pdbx_description
1 polymer ?
#
loop_
_entity_poly.entity_id
_entity_poly.type
_entity_poly.pdbx_seq_one_letter_code
_entity_poly.pdbx_strand_id
1 'polypeptide(L)'
;MKSPDVRLPDDVWQVIKDHMLTYKTRNVPDELREILEQVANIELFDGGAFVSIGNEFDLFVVPEKRGRWRIRSTIGQYLDRMGRLHDRTIVRINERNTPSLRLARHFGFREIDRENGIIRLEKENG
;
A
#
# COMPACT_ATOMS: atom_id res chain seq x y z
N MET A 1 -15.03 -0.49 -5.80
CA MET A 1 -15.23 0.13 -7.12
C MET A 1 -14.08 1.06 -7.43
N LYS A 2 -13.56 1.00 -8.63
CA LYS A 2 -12.44 1.82 -9.07
C LYS A 2 -12.84 3.28 -9.31
N SER A 3 -11.99 4.23 -8.89
CA SER A 3 -12.15 5.65 -9.22
C SER A 3 -11.63 5.89 -10.64
N PRO A 4 -12.48 6.28 -11.61
CA PRO A 4 -12.10 6.22 -13.03
C PRO A 4 -11.01 7.20 -13.48
N ASP A 5 -10.80 8.32 -12.81
CA ASP A 5 -9.94 9.38 -13.31
C ASP A 5 -8.73 9.69 -12.40
N VAL A 6 -8.40 8.79 -11.49
CA VAL A 6 -7.26 9.00 -10.61
C VAL A 6 -5.97 8.60 -11.31
N ARG A 7 -5.03 9.54 -11.39
CA ARG A 7 -3.70 9.32 -11.96
C ARG A 7 -2.66 9.35 -10.85
N LEU A 8 -1.64 8.50 -11.00
CA LEU A 8 -0.51 8.51 -10.07
C LEU A 8 0.38 9.71 -10.36
N PRO A 9 0.69 10.56 -9.36
CA PRO A 9 1.69 11.61 -9.53
C PRO A 9 3.06 11.01 -9.86
N ASP A 10 3.91 11.76 -10.55
CA ASP A 10 5.23 11.30 -10.97
C ASP A 10 6.11 10.87 -9.79
N ASP A 11 6.08 11.64 -8.71
CA ASP A 11 6.86 11.34 -7.50
C ASP A 11 6.38 10.05 -6.81
N VAL A 12 5.08 9.81 -6.79
CA VAL A 12 4.51 8.57 -6.25
C VAL A 12 4.85 7.39 -7.15
N TRP A 13 4.77 7.57 -8.46
CA TRP A 13 5.16 6.53 -9.42
C TRP A 13 6.64 6.14 -9.24
N GLN A 14 7.50 7.13 -9.00
CA GLN A 14 8.91 6.85 -8.71
C GLN A 14 9.08 6.00 -7.44
N VAL A 15 8.31 6.29 -6.39
CA VAL A 15 8.31 5.49 -5.16
C VAL A 15 7.91 4.04 -5.45
N ILE A 16 6.90 3.83 -6.27
CA ILE A 16 6.46 2.49 -6.66
C ILE A 16 7.58 1.74 -7.39
N LYS A 17 8.24 2.39 -8.36
CA LYS A 17 9.37 1.79 -9.08
C LYS A 17 10.52 1.43 -8.16
N ASP A 18 10.88 2.33 -7.25
CA ASP A 18 11.95 2.11 -6.28
C ASP A 18 11.64 0.95 -5.35
N HIS A 19 10.39 0.86 -4.91
CA HIS A 19 9.92 -0.24 -4.07
C HIS A 19 10.04 -1.59 -4.79
N MET A 20 9.60 -1.64 -6.04
CA MET A 20 9.68 -2.86 -6.84
C MET A 20 11.12 -3.28 -7.07
N LEU A 21 12.01 -2.34 -7.32
CA LEU A 21 13.44 -2.62 -7.47
C LEU A 21 14.07 -3.12 -6.17
N THR A 22 13.75 -2.46 -5.05
CA THR A 22 14.35 -2.76 -3.74
C THR A 22 13.89 -4.12 -3.19
N TYR A 23 12.60 -4.41 -3.27
CA TYR A 23 12.00 -5.56 -2.58
C TYR A 23 11.61 -6.71 -3.51
N LYS A 24 11.48 -6.46 -4.80
CA LYS A 24 11.09 -7.47 -5.78
C LYS A 24 12.12 -7.70 -6.88
N THR A 25 13.24 -6.97 -6.81
CA THR A 25 14.35 -7.03 -7.78
C THR A 25 13.89 -6.91 -9.24
N ARG A 26 12.87 -6.08 -9.46
CA ARG A 26 12.28 -5.88 -10.79
C ARG A 26 12.33 -4.43 -11.21
N ASN A 27 12.80 -4.19 -12.44
CA ASN A 27 12.59 -2.92 -13.11
C ASN A 27 11.19 -2.92 -13.70
N VAL A 28 10.38 -1.95 -13.29
CA VAL A 28 9.00 -1.83 -13.75
C VAL A 28 8.95 -0.85 -14.91
N PRO A 29 8.51 -1.28 -16.10
CA PRO A 29 8.38 -0.37 -17.23
C PRO A 29 7.25 0.64 -16.98
N ASP A 30 7.42 1.85 -17.54
CA ASP A 30 6.47 2.94 -17.33
C ASP A 30 5.06 2.64 -17.88
N GLU A 31 4.96 1.70 -18.84
CA GLU A 31 3.66 1.26 -19.35
C GLU A 31 2.78 0.64 -18.29
N LEU A 32 3.36 0.07 -17.24
CA LEU A 32 2.59 -0.51 -16.13
C LEU A 32 1.88 0.56 -15.29
N ARG A 33 2.32 1.80 -15.35
CA ARG A 33 1.65 2.92 -14.66
C ARG A 33 0.20 3.05 -15.11
N GLU A 34 -0.03 3.09 -16.42
CA GLU A 34 -1.39 3.17 -16.95
C GLU A 34 -2.23 1.95 -16.61
N ILE A 35 -1.64 0.77 -16.69
CA ILE A 35 -2.34 -0.47 -16.34
C ILE A 35 -2.77 -0.42 -14.88
N LEU A 36 -1.89 -0.03 -13.99
CA LEU A 36 -2.20 0.10 -12.56
C LEU A 36 -3.31 1.11 -12.34
N GLU A 37 -3.24 2.27 -13.00
CA GLU A 37 -4.29 3.30 -12.92
C GLU A 37 -5.64 2.80 -13.41
N GLN A 38 -5.66 1.86 -14.35
CA GLN A 38 -6.89 1.28 -14.87
C GLN A 38 -7.48 0.19 -13.98
N VAL A 39 -6.65 -0.66 -13.37
CA VAL A 39 -7.13 -1.85 -12.66
C VAL A 39 -7.24 -1.67 -11.15
N ALA A 40 -6.43 -0.81 -10.55
CA ALA A 40 -6.42 -0.60 -9.11
C ALA A 40 -7.29 0.58 -8.71
N ASN A 41 -7.80 0.53 -7.48
CA ASN A 41 -8.39 1.70 -6.85
C ASN A 41 -7.26 2.51 -6.20
N ILE A 42 -7.12 3.76 -6.60
CA ILE A 42 -6.05 4.65 -6.14
C ILE A 42 -6.65 5.77 -5.32
N GLU A 43 -6.22 5.92 -4.07
CA GLU A 43 -6.61 7.01 -3.20
C GLU A 43 -5.37 7.84 -2.88
N LEU A 44 -5.34 9.07 -3.38
CA LEU A 44 -4.22 9.98 -3.20
C LEU A 44 -4.35 10.78 -1.90
N PHE A 45 -3.20 11.06 -1.29
CA PHE A 45 -3.09 12.01 -0.19
C PHE A 45 -1.79 12.81 -0.36
N ASP A 46 -1.58 13.82 0.48
CA ASP A 46 -0.37 14.65 0.39
C ASP A 46 0.89 13.80 0.63
N GLY A 47 1.63 13.57 -0.43
CA GLY A 47 2.89 12.83 -0.40
C GLY A 47 2.76 11.32 -0.58
N GLY A 48 1.61 10.79 -1.02
CA GLY A 48 1.51 9.37 -1.25
C GLY A 48 0.21 8.88 -1.83
N ALA A 49 0.05 7.56 -1.82
CA ALA A 49 -1.14 6.91 -2.35
C ALA A 49 -1.38 5.56 -1.66
N PHE A 50 -2.65 5.22 -1.52
CA PHE A 50 -3.09 3.84 -1.28
C PHE A 50 -3.52 3.26 -2.61
N VAL A 51 -2.99 2.09 -2.93
CA VAL A 51 -3.31 1.37 -4.17
C VAL A 51 -3.91 0.03 -3.77
N SER A 52 -5.17 -0.20 -4.11
CA SER A 52 -5.87 -1.41 -3.68
C SER A 52 -6.50 -2.17 -4.84
N ILE A 53 -6.56 -3.48 -4.68
CA ILE A 53 -7.32 -4.39 -5.53
C ILE A 53 -8.12 -5.28 -4.57
N GLY A 54 -9.44 -5.13 -4.58
CA GLY A 54 -10.27 -5.83 -3.60
C GLY A 54 -9.97 -5.38 -2.18
N ASN A 55 -9.69 -6.33 -1.30
CA ASN A 55 -9.38 -6.07 0.11
C ASN A 55 -7.86 -6.02 0.39
N GLU A 56 -7.04 -6.09 -0.64
CA GLU A 56 -5.58 -6.00 -0.51
C GLU A 56 -5.10 -4.63 -0.98
N PHE A 57 -4.22 -4.00 -0.19
CA PHE A 57 -3.69 -2.70 -0.58
C PHE A 57 -2.19 -2.59 -0.33
N ASP A 58 -1.60 -1.62 -1.02
CA ASP A 58 -0.24 -1.15 -0.79
C ASP A 58 -0.28 0.34 -0.47
N LEU A 59 0.67 0.78 0.34
CA LEU A 59 0.85 2.19 0.69
C LEU A 59 2.20 2.66 0.18
N PHE A 60 2.20 3.74 -0.57
CA PHE A 60 3.42 4.37 -1.09
C PHE A 60 3.50 5.80 -0.60
N VAL A 61 4.62 6.17 0.00
CA VAL A 61 4.85 7.50 0.57
C VAL A 61 6.17 8.04 0.05
N VAL A 62 6.18 9.27 -0.46
CA VAL A 62 7.41 9.93 -0.89
C VAL A 62 8.36 10.09 0.30
N PRO A 63 9.69 9.97 0.09
CA PRO A 63 10.65 9.94 1.21
C PRO A 63 10.53 11.10 2.19
N GLU A 64 10.30 12.31 1.71
CA GLU A 64 10.22 13.51 2.54
C GLU A 64 8.98 13.57 3.44
N LYS A 65 7.99 12.72 3.20
CA LYS A 65 6.77 12.62 4.01
C LYS A 65 6.74 11.42 4.94
N ARG A 66 7.73 10.55 4.84
CA ARG A 66 7.79 9.33 5.67
C ARG A 66 8.06 9.68 7.13
N GLY A 67 7.49 8.89 8.03
CA GLY A 67 7.72 9.02 9.47
C GLY A 67 6.98 10.17 10.13
N ARG A 68 6.18 10.92 9.39
CA ARG A 68 5.41 12.03 9.96
C ARG A 68 4.14 11.50 10.62
N TRP A 69 3.75 12.08 11.75
CA TRP A 69 2.58 11.65 12.51
C TRP A 69 1.28 11.71 11.70
N ARG A 70 1.18 12.65 10.74
CA ARG A 70 0.00 12.78 9.86
C ARG A 70 -0.26 11.53 9.03
N ILE A 71 0.79 10.80 8.67
CA ILE A 71 0.66 9.55 7.92
C ILE A 71 -0.15 8.54 8.72
N ARG A 72 0.09 8.43 10.03
CA ARG A 72 -0.66 7.51 10.88
C ARG A 72 -2.15 7.82 10.90
N SER A 73 -2.50 9.10 11.00
CA SER A 73 -3.91 9.52 10.94
C SER A 73 -4.53 9.17 9.58
N THR A 74 -3.82 9.44 8.50
CA THR A 74 -4.25 9.12 7.14
C THR A 74 -4.47 7.62 6.97
N ILE A 75 -3.56 6.80 7.48
CA ILE A 75 -3.67 5.34 7.44
C ILE A 75 -4.89 4.88 8.24
N GLY A 76 -5.06 5.40 9.45
CA GLY A 76 -6.19 5.06 10.29
C GLY A 76 -7.54 5.33 9.63
N GLN A 77 -7.67 6.49 9.00
CA GLN A 77 -8.88 6.85 8.27
C GLN A 77 -9.13 5.94 7.07
N TYR A 78 -8.07 5.60 6.33
CA TYR A 78 -8.17 4.67 5.20
C TYR A 78 -8.62 3.28 5.67
N LEU A 79 -8.02 2.78 6.74
CA LEU A 79 -8.37 1.46 7.29
C LEU A 79 -9.81 1.42 7.81
N ASP A 80 -10.31 2.51 8.37
CA ASP A 80 -11.71 2.61 8.78
C ASP A 80 -12.64 2.48 7.57
N ARG A 81 -12.30 3.13 6.45
CA ARG A 81 -13.09 3.00 5.22
C ARG A 81 -13.04 1.58 4.66
N MET A 82 -11.85 0.97 4.64
CA MET A 82 -11.69 -0.42 4.20
C MET A 82 -12.48 -1.37 5.09
N GLY A 83 -12.52 -1.11 6.38
CA GLY A 83 -13.26 -1.92 7.35
C GLY A 83 -14.77 -1.90 7.16
N ARG A 84 -15.30 -0.83 6.54
CA ARG A 84 -16.73 -0.75 6.20
C ARG A 84 -17.08 -1.54 4.94
N LEU A 85 -16.09 -1.81 4.10
CA LEU A 85 -16.29 -2.46 2.81
C LEU A 85 -15.93 -3.95 2.83
N HIS A 86 -15.05 -4.37 3.74
CA HIS A 86 -14.49 -5.71 3.75
C HIS A 86 -14.40 -6.25 5.17
N ASP A 87 -14.65 -7.55 5.32
CA ASP A 87 -14.49 -8.25 6.60
C ASP A 87 -13.03 -8.34 7.03
N ARG A 88 -12.13 -8.36 6.08
CA ARG A 88 -10.68 -8.46 6.31
C ARG A 88 -9.95 -7.56 5.34
N THR A 89 -8.85 -6.96 5.82
CA THR A 89 -7.94 -6.18 5.00
C THR A 89 -6.59 -6.89 4.98
N ILE A 90 -5.98 -6.99 3.80
CA ILE A 90 -4.75 -7.75 3.58
C ILE A 90 -3.64 -6.82 3.11
N VAL A 91 -2.43 -7.05 3.63
CA VAL A 91 -1.20 -6.45 3.12
C VAL A 91 -0.16 -7.53 2.94
N ARG A 92 0.68 -7.39 1.90
CA ARG A 92 1.82 -8.27 1.65
C ARG A 92 3.09 -7.44 1.71
N ILE A 93 3.97 -7.78 2.64
CA ILE A 93 5.16 -6.98 2.93
C ILE A 93 6.39 -7.88 2.87
N ASN A 94 7.44 -7.42 2.18
CA ASN A 94 8.72 -8.13 2.17
C ASN A 94 9.28 -8.19 3.58
N GLU A 95 9.81 -9.35 3.98
CA GLU A 95 10.35 -9.56 5.34
C GLU A 95 11.49 -8.62 5.70
N ARG A 96 12.17 -8.04 4.71
CA ARG A 96 13.24 -7.05 4.92
C ARG A 96 12.70 -5.65 5.16
N ASN A 97 11.43 -5.41 4.87
CA ASN A 97 10.80 -4.10 5.03
C ASN A 97 10.30 -3.91 6.45
N THR A 98 11.23 -3.78 7.38
CA THR A 98 10.94 -3.68 8.82
C THR A 98 10.03 -2.49 9.17
N PRO A 99 10.24 -1.28 8.63
CA PRO A 99 9.36 -0.16 8.95
C PRO A 99 7.89 -0.43 8.61
N SER A 100 7.63 -1.02 7.43
CA SER A 100 6.27 -1.34 7.03
C SER A 100 5.66 -2.45 7.89
N LEU A 101 6.44 -3.44 8.27
CA LEU A 101 5.98 -4.50 9.17
C LEU A 101 5.58 -3.94 10.54
N ARG A 102 6.39 -3.04 11.10
CA ARG A 102 6.08 -2.38 12.38
C ARG A 102 4.79 -1.58 12.27
N LEU A 103 4.64 -0.82 11.19
CA LEU A 103 3.47 0.01 10.97
C LEU A 103 2.20 -0.86 10.85
N ALA A 104 2.26 -1.94 10.08
CA ALA A 104 1.14 -2.87 9.93
C ALA A 104 0.72 -3.45 11.28
N ARG A 105 1.68 -3.91 12.07
CA ARG A 105 1.39 -4.46 13.41
C ARG A 105 0.81 -3.41 14.35
N HIS A 106 1.27 -2.18 14.26
CA HIS A 106 0.72 -1.07 15.04
C HIS A 106 -0.78 -0.88 14.77
N PHE A 107 -1.22 -1.10 13.53
CA PHE A 107 -2.63 -0.97 13.15
C PHE A 107 -3.44 -2.26 13.32
N GLY A 108 -2.87 -3.28 13.94
CA GLY A 108 -3.60 -4.50 14.27
C GLY A 108 -3.53 -5.62 13.25
N PHE A 109 -2.67 -5.50 12.24
CA PHE A 109 -2.42 -6.59 11.31
C PHE A 109 -1.62 -7.70 11.98
N ARG A 110 -1.95 -8.96 11.66
CA ARG A 110 -1.25 -10.12 12.17
C ARG A 110 -0.74 -10.97 11.01
N GLU A 111 0.45 -11.53 11.19
CA GLU A 111 1.03 -12.43 10.19
C GLU A 111 0.18 -13.70 10.10
N ILE A 112 -0.22 -14.05 8.87
CA ILE A 112 -1.00 -15.25 8.57
C ILE A 112 -0.11 -16.32 7.97
N ASP A 113 0.68 -15.94 6.98
CA ASP A 113 1.64 -16.86 6.36
C ASP A 113 2.82 -16.09 5.78
N ARG A 114 3.80 -16.87 5.28
CA ARG A 114 5.02 -16.33 4.71
C ARG A 114 5.47 -17.24 3.59
N GLU A 115 5.73 -16.69 2.42
CA GLU A 115 6.17 -17.44 1.25
C GLU A 115 7.17 -16.62 0.46
N ASN A 116 8.32 -17.20 0.13
CA ASN A 116 9.37 -16.57 -0.68
C ASN A 116 9.78 -15.17 -0.18
N GLY A 117 9.88 -15.02 1.15
CA GLY A 117 10.27 -13.76 1.75
C GLY A 117 9.18 -12.70 1.81
N ILE A 118 7.96 -13.01 1.39
CA ILE A 118 6.80 -12.13 1.48
C ILE A 118 5.91 -12.57 2.62
N ILE A 119 5.65 -11.65 3.54
CA ILE A 119 4.77 -11.88 4.68
C ILE A 119 3.38 -11.36 4.33
N ARG A 120 2.40 -12.23 4.47
CA ARG A 120 1.00 -11.85 4.35
C ARG A 120 0.45 -11.56 5.74
N LEU A 121 -0.07 -10.36 5.93
CA LEU A 121 -0.71 -9.95 7.17
C LEU A 121 -2.16 -9.62 6.91
N GLU A 122 -3.01 -9.92 7.88
CA GLU A 122 -4.44 -9.62 7.80
C GLU A 122 -4.89 -8.87 9.04
N LYS A 123 -5.85 -7.97 8.82
CA LYS A 123 -6.58 -7.29 9.88
C LYS A 123 -8.05 -7.65 9.76
N GLU A 124 -8.63 -8.20 10.81
CA GLU A 124 -10.06 -8.44 10.86
C GLU A 124 -10.80 -7.13 11.15
N ASN A 125 -11.88 -6.89 10.43
CA ASN A 125 -12.70 -5.69 10.54
C ASN A 125 -14.07 -6.09 11.12
N GLY A 126 -14.41 -5.55 12.21
CA GLY A 126 -15.70 -5.85 12.83
C GLY A 126 -15.59 -6.28 14.24
#